data_2f6d9af5b701c58fcf98c81c318154e1
#
_entry.id   2f6d9af5b701c58fcf98c81c318154e1
#
_cell.length_a   1.000
_cell.length_b   1.000
_cell.length_c   1.000
_cell.angle_alpha   90.00
_cell.angle_beta   90.00
_cell.angle_gamma   90.00
#
_symmetry.space_group_name_H-M   'P 1'
#
loop_
_entity.id
_entity.type
_entity.pdbx_description
1 polymer ?
#
loop_
_entity_poly.entity_id
_entity_poly.type
_entity_poly.pdbx_seq_one_letter_code
_entity_poly.pdbx_strand_id
1 'polypeptide(L)'
;MTGKEFLNSLAKGKTDILQQLLGILTETDSNYCLIGGLAVNAYVEPVVSLDVDIVVAVDNILTVANTARSQKMKVEEFPHSVNLSGSGSDLRIQVQTDPRYQSFITSATMKEILGYQMKVASLDNVLQGKLWAFMDETRRRSKRQKDLADISRIIETYPDLTTKLPQKVMDQLQEK
;
A
#
# COMPACT_ATOMS: atom_id res chain seq x y z
N MET A 1 6.51 19.57 -13.20
CA MET A 1 5.45 18.85 -12.44
C MET A 1 6.14 17.90 -11.47
N THR A 2 5.91 18.07 -10.18
CA THR A 2 6.44 17.17 -9.14
C THR A 2 5.62 15.88 -9.08
N GLY A 3 6.16 14.83 -8.41
CA GLY A 3 5.41 13.59 -8.20
C GLY A 3 4.10 13.79 -7.43
N LYS A 4 4.10 14.70 -6.44
CA LYS A 4 2.88 15.10 -5.71
C LYS A 4 1.85 15.76 -6.61
N GLU A 5 2.25 16.73 -7.42
CA GLU A 5 1.37 17.40 -8.38
C GLU A 5 0.79 16.41 -9.39
N PHE A 6 1.60 15.48 -9.87
CA PHE A 6 1.17 14.44 -10.79
C PHE A 6 0.11 13.52 -10.15
N LEU A 7 0.38 12.98 -8.96
CA LEU A 7 -0.57 12.11 -8.25
C LEU A 7 -1.89 12.84 -7.97
N ASN A 8 -1.83 14.07 -7.45
CA ASN A 8 -3.03 14.85 -7.14
C ASN A 8 -3.82 15.23 -8.39
N SER A 9 -3.15 15.49 -9.51
CA SER A 9 -3.80 15.72 -10.81
C SER A 9 -4.56 14.48 -11.29
N LEU A 10 -3.96 13.30 -11.20
CA LEU A 10 -4.60 12.04 -11.56
C LEU A 10 -5.78 11.69 -10.64
N ALA A 11 -5.62 11.99 -9.34
CA ALA A 11 -6.67 11.76 -8.34
C ALA A 11 -7.83 12.77 -8.46
N LYS A 12 -7.74 13.77 -9.34
CA LYS A 12 -8.71 14.89 -9.48
C LYS A 12 -8.98 15.61 -8.15
N GLY A 13 -8.09 15.46 -7.17
CA GLY A 13 -8.25 16.01 -5.83
C GLY A 13 -7.92 17.49 -5.76
N LYS A 14 -8.80 18.27 -5.11
CA LYS A 14 -8.49 19.62 -4.68
C LYS A 14 -7.67 19.65 -3.39
N THR A 15 -7.69 18.54 -2.64
CA THR A 15 -6.97 18.32 -1.38
C THR A 15 -5.99 17.16 -1.56
N ASP A 16 -4.78 17.32 -1.05
CA ASP A 16 -3.78 16.27 -1.01
C ASP A 16 -4.12 15.26 0.10
N ILE A 17 -4.91 14.24 -0.27
CA ILE A 17 -5.42 13.22 0.66
C ILE A 17 -4.30 12.39 1.26
N LEU A 18 -3.23 12.14 0.51
CA LEU A 18 -2.08 11.39 1.03
C LEU A 18 -1.31 12.22 2.06
N GLN A 19 -1.11 13.53 1.80
CA GLN A 19 -0.49 14.42 2.79
C GLN A 19 -1.38 14.56 4.03
N GLN A 20 -2.71 14.58 3.88
CA GLN A 20 -3.65 14.61 5.00
C GLN A 20 -3.51 13.33 5.85
N LEU A 21 -3.45 12.15 5.23
CA LEU A 21 -3.19 10.90 5.94
C LEU A 21 -1.89 10.95 6.73
N LEU A 22 -0.79 11.40 6.11
CA LEU A 22 0.52 11.49 6.77
C LEU A 22 0.47 12.46 7.96
N GLY A 23 -0.28 13.56 7.84
CA GLY A 23 -0.55 14.48 8.95
C GLY A 23 -1.28 13.79 10.10
N ILE A 24 -2.32 13.02 9.82
CA ILE A 24 -3.08 12.24 10.82
C ILE A 24 -2.16 11.24 11.54
N LEU A 25 -1.36 10.47 10.79
CA LEU A 25 -0.44 9.49 11.36
C LEU A 25 0.61 10.13 12.27
N THR A 26 1.06 11.34 11.93
CA THR A 26 1.99 12.13 12.76
C THR A 26 1.30 12.68 14.00
N GLU A 27 0.13 13.30 13.86
CA GLU A 27 -0.67 13.87 14.96
C GLU A 27 -1.04 12.82 16.02
N THR A 28 -1.33 11.60 15.56
CA THR A 28 -1.73 10.49 16.42
C THR A 28 -0.55 9.65 16.92
N ASP A 29 0.68 10.02 16.59
CA ASP A 29 1.90 9.25 16.89
C ASP A 29 1.77 7.76 16.51
N SER A 30 1.17 7.51 15.35
CA SER A 30 0.81 6.15 14.92
C SER A 30 1.97 5.46 14.24
N ASN A 31 2.23 4.22 14.66
CA ASN A 31 3.14 3.34 13.94
C ASN A 31 2.42 2.75 12.71
N TYR A 32 3.09 2.83 11.57
CA TYR A 32 2.54 2.37 10.30
C TYR A 32 3.64 1.96 9.32
N CYS A 33 3.24 1.28 8.25
CA CYS A 33 4.04 1.16 7.04
C CYS A 33 3.18 1.10 5.77
N LEU A 34 3.71 1.64 4.69
CA LEU A 34 3.15 1.48 3.35
C LEU A 34 3.41 0.05 2.86
N ILE A 35 2.40 -0.54 2.24
CA ILE A 35 2.42 -1.85 1.57
C ILE A 35 1.80 -1.73 0.17
N GLY A 36 1.56 -2.84 -0.50
CA GLY A 36 0.84 -2.87 -1.76
C GLY A 36 1.61 -2.29 -2.95
N GLY A 37 0.88 -1.86 -3.98
CA GLY A 37 1.48 -1.41 -5.25
C GLY A 37 2.34 -0.15 -5.12
N LEU A 38 1.93 0.79 -4.27
CA LEU A 38 2.71 2.01 -4.06
C LEU A 38 4.03 1.72 -3.30
N ALA A 39 4.05 0.72 -2.41
CA ALA A 39 5.27 0.27 -1.75
C ALA A 39 6.25 -0.41 -2.72
N VAL A 40 5.75 -1.12 -3.74
CA VAL A 40 6.59 -1.69 -4.81
C VAL A 40 7.39 -0.59 -5.52
N ASN A 41 6.78 0.56 -5.75
CA ASN A 41 7.44 1.72 -6.37
C ASN A 41 8.62 2.31 -5.57
N ALA A 42 8.77 1.93 -4.29
CA ALA A 42 9.94 2.32 -3.51
C ALA A 42 11.20 1.49 -3.85
N TYR A 43 11.03 0.40 -4.58
CA TYR A 43 12.08 -0.59 -4.84
C TYR A 43 12.34 -0.84 -6.33
N VAL A 44 11.34 -0.61 -7.18
CA VAL A 44 11.42 -0.86 -8.63
C VAL A 44 10.88 0.34 -9.41
N GLU A 45 11.00 0.32 -10.73
CA GLU A 45 10.49 1.37 -11.60
C GLU A 45 9.02 1.70 -11.29
N PRO A 46 8.66 2.97 -11.06
CA PRO A 46 7.33 3.35 -10.59
C PRO A 46 6.22 3.11 -11.60
N VAL A 47 5.09 2.59 -11.13
CA VAL A 47 3.83 2.49 -11.86
C VAL A 47 2.76 3.25 -11.10
N VAL A 48 1.92 3.99 -11.79
CA VAL A 48 0.86 4.80 -11.19
C VAL A 48 -0.19 3.92 -10.51
N SER A 49 -0.56 4.27 -9.28
CA SER A 49 -1.68 3.69 -8.54
C SER A 49 -2.40 4.78 -7.76
N LEU A 50 -3.73 4.73 -7.79
CA LEU A 50 -4.60 5.55 -6.95
C LEU A 50 -5.07 4.80 -5.68
N ASP A 51 -4.64 3.56 -5.50
CA ASP A 51 -4.84 2.79 -4.28
C ASP A 51 -3.57 2.91 -3.41
N VAL A 52 -3.75 3.36 -2.19
CA VAL A 52 -2.70 3.47 -1.15
C VAL A 52 -3.02 2.46 -0.06
N ASP A 53 -2.23 1.42 0.05
CA ASP A 53 -2.40 0.38 1.05
C ASP A 53 -1.40 0.58 2.19
N ILE A 54 -1.89 0.71 3.43
CA ILE A 54 -1.05 0.85 4.62
C ILE A 54 -1.43 -0.15 5.70
N VAL A 55 -0.47 -0.48 6.54
CA VAL A 55 -0.70 -1.14 7.83
C VAL A 55 -0.52 -0.09 8.91
N VAL A 56 -1.47 0.00 9.82
CA VAL A 56 -1.38 0.82 11.04
C VAL A 56 -1.36 -0.13 12.23
N ALA A 57 -0.54 0.17 13.24
CA ALA A 57 -0.49 -0.64 14.46
C ALA A 57 -1.90 -0.77 15.06
N VAL A 58 -2.27 -1.98 15.49
CA VAL A 58 -3.64 -2.31 15.89
C VAL A 58 -4.18 -1.34 16.95
N ASP A 59 -3.35 -0.92 17.90
CA ASP A 59 -3.73 0.01 18.97
C ASP A 59 -3.99 1.44 18.45
N ASN A 60 -3.52 1.78 17.27
CA ASN A 60 -3.69 3.10 16.67
C ASN A 60 -4.86 3.20 15.67
N ILE A 61 -5.40 2.07 15.19
CA ILE A 61 -6.39 2.05 14.10
C ILE A 61 -7.61 2.90 14.45
N LEU A 62 -8.17 2.73 15.65
CA LEU A 62 -9.35 3.48 16.07
C LEU A 62 -9.09 4.98 16.18
N THR A 63 -7.93 5.36 16.72
CA THR A 63 -7.53 6.77 16.84
C THR A 63 -7.35 7.41 15.47
N VAL A 64 -6.67 6.75 14.55
CA VAL A 64 -6.52 7.20 13.16
C VAL A 64 -7.88 7.36 12.48
N ALA A 65 -8.77 6.37 12.60
CA ALA A 65 -10.10 6.43 11.99
C ALA A 65 -10.93 7.60 12.54
N ASN A 66 -10.91 7.84 13.86
CA ASN A 66 -11.64 8.93 14.50
C ASN A 66 -11.06 10.30 14.10
N THR A 67 -9.75 10.44 14.06
CA THR A 67 -9.08 11.67 13.60
C THR A 67 -9.40 11.94 12.12
N ALA A 68 -9.41 10.91 11.27
CA ALA A 68 -9.80 11.03 9.88
C ALA A 68 -11.25 11.55 9.74
N ARG A 69 -12.19 11.02 10.54
CA ARG A 69 -13.60 11.51 10.57
C ARG A 69 -13.67 12.97 11.00
N SER A 70 -12.94 13.38 12.05
CA SER A 70 -12.91 14.77 12.52
C SER A 70 -12.37 15.73 11.47
N GLN A 71 -11.46 15.26 10.62
CA GLN A 71 -10.91 16.00 9.48
C GLN A 71 -11.73 15.83 8.19
N LYS A 72 -12.99 15.39 8.30
CA LYS A 72 -13.97 15.29 7.21
C LYS A 72 -13.59 14.27 6.11
N MET A 73 -12.74 13.30 6.40
CA MET A 73 -12.56 12.15 5.54
C MET A 73 -13.73 11.19 5.70
N LYS A 74 -14.13 10.55 4.60
CA LYS A 74 -15.05 9.41 4.65
C LYS A 74 -14.29 8.20 5.19
N VAL A 75 -14.85 7.52 6.18
CA VAL A 75 -14.29 6.31 6.80
C VAL A 75 -15.30 5.18 6.68
N GLU A 76 -14.91 4.10 6.02
CA GLU A 76 -15.73 2.89 5.85
C GLU A 76 -14.99 1.68 6.41
N GLU A 77 -15.64 0.96 7.32
CA GLU A 77 -15.06 -0.19 8.00
C GLU A 77 -15.55 -1.50 7.35
N PHE A 78 -14.60 -2.40 7.10
CA PHE A 78 -14.83 -3.73 6.55
C PHE A 78 -14.16 -4.79 7.45
N PRO A 79 -14.49 -6.09 7.31
CA PRO A 79 -13.93 -7.14 8.17
C PRO A 79 -12.39 -7.17 8.25
N HIS A 80 -11.70 -6.77 7.17
CA HIS A 80 -10.24 -6.84 7.08
C HIS A 80 -9.58 -5.52 6.65
N SER A 81 -10.34 -4.43 6.63
CA SER A 81 -9.79 -3.11 6.28
C SER A 81 -10.63 -1.96 6.80
N VAL A 82 -9.99 -0.79 6.95
CA VAL A 82 -10.65 0.50 7.10
C VAL A 82 -10.26 1.34 5.90
N ASN A 83 -11.25 1.79 5.14
CA ASN A 83 -11.03 2.60 3.95
C ASN A 83 -11.24 4.08 4.25
N LEU A 84 -10.29 4.90 3.82
CA LEU A 84 -10.33 6.36 3.97
C LEU A 84 -10.35 7.00 2.57
N SER A 85 -11.21 7.99 2.39
CA SER A 85 -11.28 8.76 1.14
C SER A 85 -11.65 10.22 1.41
N GLY A 86 -11.24 11.09 0.50
CA GLY A 86 -11.53 12.50 0.56
C GLY A 86 -12.59 12.91 -0.46
N SER A 87 -13.34 13.98 -0.15
CA SER A 87 -14.32 14.55 -1.08
C SER A 87 -13.63 15.05 -2.35
N GLY A 88 -14.11 14.60 -3.50
CA GLY A 88 -13.63 15.05 -4.82
C GLY A 88 -12.25 14.51 -5.22
N SER A 89 -11.77 13.44 -4.57
CA SER A 89 -10.54 12.74 -4.94
C SER A 89 -10.81 11.29 -5.29
N ASP A 90 -10.19 10.81 -6.35
CA ASP A 90 -10.22 9.39 -6.76
C ASP A 90 -9.19 8.54 -5.99
N LEU A 91 -8.34 9.16 -5.14
CA LEU A 91 -7.39 8.45 -4.29
C LEU A 91 -8.11 7.68 -3.19
N ARG A 92 -7.76 6.42 -3.03
CA ARG A 92 -8.32 5.52 -2.01
C ARG A 92 -7.22 5.02 -1.09
N ILE A 93 -7.42 5.22 0.20
CA ILE A 93 -6.52 4.70 1.22
C ILE A 93 -7.19 3.50 1.86
N GLN A 94 -6.49 2.38 1.92
CA GLN A 94 -6.92 1.17 2.60
C GLN A 94 -5.97 0.87 3.75
N VAL A 95 -6.47 0.98 4.97
CA VAL A 95 -5.77 0.51 6.17
C VAL A 95 -6.04 -0.97 6.31
N GLN A 96 -5.02 -1.79 6.14
CA GLN A 96 -5.09 -3.24 6.29
C GLN A 96 -5.14 -3.60 7.78
N THR A 97 -6.15 -4.41 8.18
CA THR A 97 -6.36 -4.84 9.56
C THR A 97 -6.08 -6.32 9.79
N ASP A 98 -5.69 -7.08 8.77
CA ASP A 98 -5.29 -8.48 8.89
C ASP A 98 -4.03 -8.57 9.78
N PRO A 99 -4.07 -9.35 10.88
CA PRO A 99 -2.97 -9.44 11.84
C PRO A 99 -1.63 -9.88 11.24
N ARG A 100 -1.64 -10.61 10.13
CA ARG A 100 -0.42 -11.09 9.45
C ARG A 100 0.51 -9.95 9.04
N TYR A 101 -0.05 -8.77 8.75
CA TYR A 101 0.72 -7.61 8.30
C TYR A 101 1.34 -6.80 9.45
N GLN A 102 0.95 -7.01 10.70
CA GLN A 102 1.42 -6.18 11.83
C GLN A 102 2.95 -6.22 12.01
N SER A 103 3.57 -7.38 11.76
CA SER A 103 5.03 -7.52 11.83
C SER A 103 5.79 -6.69 10.80
N PHE A 104 5.14 -6.22 9.71
CA PHE A 104 5.79 -5.42 8.67
C PHE A 104 6.21 -4.04 9.16
N ILE A 105 5.53 -3.52 10.18
CA ILE A 105 5.81 -2.20 10.77
C ILE A 105 7.22 -2.15 11.38
N THR A 106 7.67 -3.24 12.01
CA THR A 106 8.94 -3.26 12.75
C THR A 106 10.17 -3.11 11.85
N SER A 107 10.09 -3.55 10.60
CA SER A 107 11.18 -3.48 9.61
C SER A 107 10.99 -2.34 8.60
N ALA A 108 9.98 -1.50 8.79
CA ALA A 108 9.70 -0.38 7.90
C ALA A 108 10.78 0.71 8.02
N THR A 109 11.15 1.28 6.88
CA THR A 109 12.11 2.38 6.80
C THR A 109 11.54 3.56 6.06
N MET A 110 12.03 4.76 6.41
CA MET A 110 11.62 5.98 5.72
C MET A 110 12.16 6.00 4.29
N LYS A 111 11.28 6.24 3.32
CA LYS A 111 11.60 6.37 1.89
C LYS A 111 10.83 7.51 1.26
N GLU A 112 11.37 8.07 0.20
CA GLU A 112 10.65 9.03 -0.63
C GLU A 112 9.93 8.32 -1.77
N ILE A 113 8.61 8.55 -1.88
CA ILE A 113 7.77 8.02 -2.95
C ILE A 113 6.93 9.16 -3.51
N LEU A 114 7.08 9.48 -4.78
CA LEU A 114 6.36 10.55 -5.45
C LEU A 114 6.45 11.91 -4.71
N GLY A 115 7.58 12.16 -4.03
CA GLY A 115 7.81 13.37 -3.24
C GLY A 115 7.21 13.36 -1.83
N TYR A 116 6.64 12.23 -1.37
CA TYR A 116 6.21 12.03 0.02
C TYR A 116 7.23 11.22 0.80
N GLN A 117 7.51 11.64 2.03
CA GLN A 117 8.32 10.87 2.98
C GLN A 117 7.40 9.92 3.76
N MET A 118 7.58 8.62 3.59
CA MET A 118 6.71 7.60 4.20
C MET A 118 7.52 6.43 4.73
N LYS A 119 7.07 5.83 5.83
CA LYS A 119 7.58 4.53 6.29
C LYS A 119 7.08 3.45 5.33
N VAL A 120 7.99 2.71 4.73
CA VAL A 120 7.69 1.65 3.74
C VAL A 120 8.14 0.31 4.31
N ALA A 121 7.31 -0.71 4.19
CA ALA A 121 7.67 -2.08 4.54
C ALA A 121 8.94 -2.52 3.80
N SER A 122 9.74 -3.40 4.40
CA SER A 122 10.93 -3.96 3.75
C SER A 122 10.57 -4.64 2.43
N LEU A 123 11.51 -4.73 1.50
CA LEU A 123 11.30 -5.39 0.21
C LEU A 123 10.77 -6.82 0.37
N ASP A 124 11.31 -7.57 1.33
CA ASP A 124 10.84 -8.92 1.65
C ASP A 124 9.37 -8.95 2.08
N ASN A 125 8.96 -8.01 2.92
CA ASN A 125 7.59 -7.89 3.38
C ASN A 125 6.65 -7.42 2.26
N VAL A 126 7.10 -6.50 1.40
CA VAL A 126 6.33 -6.08 0.22
C VAL A 126 6.09 -7.26 -0.71
N LEU A 127 7.12 -8.06 -1.01
CA LEU A 127 7.00 -9.28 -1.79
C LEU A 127 6.05 -10.28 -1.11
N GLN A 128 6.22 -10.52 0.20
CA GLN A 128 5.36 -11.43 0.96
C GLN A 128 3.88 -11.01 0.90
N GLY A 129 3.58 -9.73 1.07
CA GLY A 129 2.22 -9.20 0.95
C GLY A 129 1.64 -9.41 -0.45
N LYS A 130 2.43 -9.23 -1.49
CA LYS A 130 2.03 -9.50 -2.89
C LYS A 130 1.78 -10.98 -3.14
N LEU A 131 2.60 -11.87 -2.56
CA LEU A 131 2.39 -13.32 -2.63
C LEU A 131 1.08 -13.73 -1.95
N TRP A 132 0.79 -13.23 -0.74
CA TRP A 132 -0.48 -13.49 -0.07
C TRP A 132 -1.68 -13.01 -0.91
N ALA A 133 -1.61 -11.80 -1.45
CA ALA A 133 -2.68 -11.22 -2.27
C ALA A 133 -2.91 -12.02 -3.57
N PHE A 134 -1.85 -12.43 -4.26
CA PHE A 134 -1.95 -13.25 -5.46
C PHE A 134 -2.51 -14.66 -5.18
N MET A 135 -2.10 -15.27 -4.07
CA MET A 135 -2.52 -16.62 -3.67
C MET A 135 -3.95 -16.68 -3.11
N ASP A 136 -4.53 -15.56 -2.72
CA ASP A 136 -5.92 -15.48 -2.23
C ASP A 136 -6.90 -15.72 -3.38
N GLU A 137 -7.50 -16.90 -3.43
CA GLU A 137 -8.44 -17.30 -4.46
C GLU A 137 -9.78 -16.55 -4.40
N THR A 138 -10.12 -15.95 -3.25
CA THR A 138 -11.32 -15.12 -3.08
C THR A 138 -11.15 -13.72 -3.70
N ARG A 139 -9.91 -13.29 -3.92
CA ARG A 139 -9.57 -12.00 -4.52
C ARG A 139 -9.89 -12.01 -6.01
N ARG A 140 -10.51 -10.93 -6.51
CA ARG A 140 -10.87 -10.79 -7.93
C ARG A 140 -9.68 -11.07 -8.85
N ARG A 141 -9.91 -11.79 -9.93
CA ARG A 141 -8.89 -12.19 -10.92
C ARG A 141 -8.05 -10.99 -11.41
N SER A 142 -8.69 -9.88 -11.76
CA SER A 142 -7.98 -8.67 -12.23
C SER A 142 -7.01 -8.09 -11.19
N LYS A 143 -7.37 -8.14 -9.91
CA LYS A 143 -6.48 -7.70 -8.83
C LYS A 143 -5.32 -8.68 -8.63
N ARG A 144 -5.56 -9.99 -8.73
CA ARG A 144 -4.51 -11.01 -8.66
C ARG A 144 -3.52 -10.88 -9.82
N GLN A 145 -3.98 -10.57 -11.05
CA GLN A 145 -3.09 -10.32 -12.18
C GLN A 145 -2.20 -9.09 -11.95
N LYS A 146 -2.73 -8.04 -11.34
CA LYS A 146 -1.95 -6.87 -10.93
C LYS A 146 -0.89 -7.23 -9.88
N ASP A 147 -1.25 -8.06 -8.90
CA ASP A 147 -0.31 -8.54 -7.89
C ASP A 147 0.80 -9.39 -8.50
N LEU A 148 0.47 -10.26 -9.48
CA LEU A 148 1.46 -11.06 -10.23
C LEU A 148 2.41 -10.16 -11.05
N ALA A 149 1.90 -9.12 -11.70
CA ALA A 149 2.72 -8.15 -12.42
C ALA A 149 3.68 -7.40 -11.48
N ASP A 150 3.24 -7.04 -10.28
CA ASP A 150 4.11 -6.44 -9.27
C ASP A 150 5.20 -7.41 -8.79
N ILE A 151 4.87 -8.69 -8.59
CA ILE A 151 5.85 -9.74 -8.27
C ILE A 151 6.88 -9.85 -9.41
N SER A 152 6.44 -9.90 -10.67
CA SER A 152 7.33 -9.94 -11.84
C SER A 152 8.34 -8.79 -11.83
N ARG A 153 7.88 -7.55 -11.64
CA ARG A 153 8.73 -6.35 -11.56
C ARG A 153 9.77 -6.43 -10.44
N ILE A 154 9.37 -6.96 -9.28
CA ILE A 154 10.29 -7.17 -8.16
C ILE A 154 11.38 -8.18 -8.55
N ILE A 155 11.01 -9.32 -9.12
CA ILE A 155 11.96 -10.39 -9.47
C ILE A 155 12.89 -9.98 -10.62
N GLU A 156 12.39 -9.22 -11.60
CA GLU A 156 13.22 -8.65 -12.67
C GLU A 156 14.32 -7.72 -12.13
N THR A 157 14.01 -6.97 -11.06
CA THR A 157 14.96 -6.05 -10.42
C THR A 157 15.84 -6.76 -9.39
N TYR A 158 15.30 -7.74 -8.67
CA TYR A 158 15.96 -8.49 -7.59
C TYR A 158 15.86 -10.02 -7.82
N PRO A 159 16.62 -10.58 -8.78
CA PRO A 159 16.50 -11.99 -9.18
C PRO A 159 16.70 -13.00 -8.05
N ASP A 160 17.51 -12.67 -7.05
CA ASP A 160 17.79 -13.54 -5.89
C ASP A 160 16.53 -13.86 -5.08
N LEU A 161 15.52 -12.99 -5.14
CA LEU A 161 14.23 -13.21 -4.47
C LEU A 161 13.39 -14.31 -5.12
N THR A 162 13.75 -14.79 -6.31
CA THR A 162 13.09 -15.92 -6.98
C THR A 162 13.05 -17.16 -6.08
N THR A 163 14.08 -17.35 -5.24
CA THR A 163 14.16 -18.48 -4.28
C THR A 163 13.05 -18.47 -3.22
N LYS A 164 12.40 -17.32 -3.01
CA LYS A 164 11.29 -17.13 -2.06
C LYS A 164 9.91 -17.39 -2.66
N LEU A 165 9.82 -17.60 -3.98
CA LEU A 165 8.54 -17.77 -4.66
C LEU A 165 7.98 -19.17 -4.47
N PRO A 166 6.68 -19.31 -4.14
CA PRO A 166 5.99 -20.59 -4.24
C PRO A 166 5.97 -21.11 -5.68
N GLN A 167 6.00 -22.44 -5.86
CA GLN A 167 6.01 -23.08 -7.18
C GLN A 167 4.87 -22.60 -8.07
N LYS A 168 3.65 -22.46 -7.53
CA LYS A 168 2.47 -21.94 -8.24
C LYS A 168 2.70 -20.56 -8.86
N VAL A 169 3.46 -19.70 -8.18
CA VAL A 169 3.80 -18.36 -8.69
C VAL A 169 4.86 -18.46 -9.78
N MET A 170 5.88 -19.30 -9.57
CA MET A 170 6.93 -19.52 -10.58
C MET A 170 6.36 -20.05 -11.88
N ASP A 171 5.43 -21.00 -11.83
CA ASP A 171 4.77 -21.57 -13.01
C ASP A 171 4.03 -20.48 -13.80
N GLN A 172 3.32 -19.59 -13.11
CA GLN A 172 2.59 -18.48 -13.75
C GLN A 172 3.51 -17.40 -14.36
N LEU A 173 4.69 -17.18 -13.78
CA LEU A 173 5.68 -16.25 -14.35
C LEU A 173 6.40 -16.82 -15.59
N GLN A 174 6.40 -18.13 -15.76
CA GLN A 174 7.03 -18.84 -16.90
C GLN A 174 6.07 -19.11 -18.05
N GLU A 175 4.76 -19.05 -17.81
CA GLU A 175 3.75 -19.15 -18.88
C GLU A 175 3.89 -17.95 -19.83
N LYS A 176 4.31 -18.26 -21.10
CA LYS A 176 4.48 -17.28 -22.20
C LYS A 176 3.15 -16.98 -22.87
#